data_af8281b37de5383c71ed7d845d5603c6
#
_entry.id   af8281b37de5383c71ed7d845d5603c6
#
_cell.length_a   1.000
_cell.length_b   1.000
_cell.length_c   1.000
_cell.angle_alpha   90.00
_cell.angle_beta   90.00
_cell.angle_gamma   90.00
#
_symmetry.space_group_name_H-M   'P 1'
#
loop_
_entity.id
_entity.type
_entity.pdbx_description
1 polymer ?
#
loop_
_entity_poly.entity_id
_entity_poly.type
_entity_poly.pdbx_seq_one_letter_code
_entity_poly.pdbx_strand_id
1 'polypeptide(L)'
;LQYRHVGIKMNGPSDVINASTGALVYDLKNNFSFFNPKFGVNYQINPNHRFYGSYAISHREPGRDNYENNLKAQLSLPTAERLNDLEVGYQLRLKNFNAGVNFYHMNYKDQFVLTGEVDNLGEAITRNFEKSYRMGVELEMNYKPTTWFEWSANATFSKNRVSNVSVTDDKGATQVIEGESPLSFSPSAMFNNIFTFNYKGFKAMLINRYVGEQYLTNTGIRNMVSKDKDNNPVLSTMMLKSYCVTDLDLSYNFSLKRLGVKDATFGVSFYNLFSAKYDNNGWAGPEYTKVNNKLTAVNKQGPYDTDAAGFAPSAPFNFMAHLSLNF
;
A
#
# COMPACT_ATOMS: atom_id res chain seq x y z
N LEU A 1 11.71 -9.96 -23.38
CA LEU A 1 10.67 -10.98 -23.44
C LEU A 1 10.93 -12.06 -22.40
N GLN A 2 9.92 -12.49 -21.66
CA GLN A 2 10.00 -13.58 -20.70
C GLN A 2 8.86 -14.58 -20.94
N TYR A 3 9.20 -15.86 -20.96
CA TYR A 3 8.25 -16.94 -20.82
C TYR A 3 8.48 -17.64 -19.47
N ARG A 4 7.41 -17.88 -18.70
CA ARG A 4 7.47 -18.53 -17.40
C ARG A 4 6.41 -19.62 -17.29
N HIS A 5 6.82 -20.81 -16.87
CA HIS A 5 5.90 -21.90 -16.54
C HIS A 5 5.97 -22.17 -15.04
N VAL A 6 4.80 -22.26 -14.40
CA VAL A 6 4.69 -22.47 -12.93
C VAL A 6 3.69 -23.61 -12.68
N GLY A 7 4.14 -24.63 -11.96
CA GLY A 7 3.28 -25.70 -11.46
C GLY A 7 3.08 -25.52 -9.96
N ILE A 8 1.84 -25.52 -9.50
CA ILE A 8 1.47 -25.50 -8.10
C ILE A 8 0.87 -26.85 -7.76
N LYS A 9 1.39 -27.50 -6.71
CA LYS A 9 0.81 -28.71 -6.15
C LYS A 9 0.69 -28.53 -4.66
N MET A 10 -0.53 -28.64 -4.15
CA MET A 10 -0.82 -28.64 -2.71
C MET A 10 -1.42 -30.01 -2.37
N ASN A 11 -0.77 -30.71 -1.45
CA ASN A 11 -1.21 -32.02 -1.00
C ASN A 11 -0.88 -32.13 0.50
N GLY A 12 -1.86 -32.52 1.30
CA GLY A 12 -1.68 -32.65 2.74
C GLY A 12 -2.94 -32.31 3.55
N PRO A 13 -2.84 -32.33 4.88
CA PRO A 13 -3.97 -32.03 5.75
C PRO A 13 -4.49 -30.59 5.53
N SER A 14 -5.80 -30.44 5.66
CA SER A 14 -6.50 -29.16 5.56
C SER A 14 -7.50 -29.04 6.69
N ASP A 15 -7.84 -27.83 7.07
CA ASP A 15 -8.97 -27.49 7.93
C ASP A 15 -10.28 -27.27 7.13
N VAL A 16 -10.24 -27.44 5.81
CA VAL A 16 -11.37 -27.30 4.89
C VAL A 16 -11.78 -28.64 4.33
N ILE A 17 -13.09 -28.93 4.32
CA ILE A 17 -13.64 -30.13 3.72
C ILE A 17 -13.55 -30.01 2.20
N ASN A 18 -12.84 -30.95 1.57
CA ASN A 18 -12.84 -31.06 0.13
C ASN A 18 -14.23 -31.53 -0.36
N ALA A 19 -14.92 -30.68 -1.11
CA ALA A 19 -16.28 -30.92 -1.56
C ALA A 19 -16.44 -32.20 -2.44
N SER A 20 -15.36 -32.63 -3.10
CA SER A 20 -15.38 -33.82 -3.97
C SER A 20 -15.11 -35.11 -3.23
N THR A 21 -14.35 -35.09 -2.16
CA THR A 21 -13.91 -36.30 -1.42
C THR A 21 -14.47 -36.40 -0.02
N GLY A 22 -15.02 -35.32 0.53
CA GLY A 22 -15.45 -35.23 1.93
C GLY A 22 -14.29 -35.27 2.95
N ALA A 23 -13.05 -35.26 2.49
CA ALA A 23 -11.87 -35.34 3.35
C ALA A 23 -11.29 -33.96 3.67
N LEU A 24 -10.68 -33.82 4.86
CA LEU A 24 -9.94 -32.63 5.28
C LEU A 24 -8.50 -32.65 4.73
N VAL A 25 -8.37 -32.69 3.41
CA VAL A 25 -7.07 -32.73 2.72
C VAL A 25 -7.08 -31.84 1.50
N TYR A 26 -5.95 -31.17 1.27
CA TYR A 26 -5.67 -30.55 -0.01
C TYR A 26 -5.24 -31.62 -1.01
N ASP A 27 -5.87 -31.64 -2.18
CA ASP A 27 -5.40 -32.33 -3.38
C ASP A 27 -5.61 -31.41 -4.56
N LEU A 28 -4.70 -30.46 -4.71
CA LEU A 28 -4.77 -29.42 -5.72
C LEU A 28 -3.54 -29.46 -6.60
N LYS A 29 -3.77 -29.43 -7.91
CA LYS A 29 -2.73 -29.25 -8.93
C LYS A 29 -3.18 -28.20 -9.93
N ASN A 30 -2.36 -27.15 -10.11
CA ASN A 30 -2.61 -26.09 -11.07
C ASN A 30 -1.34 -25.75 -11.83
N ASN A 31 -1.44 -25.44 -13.13
CA ASN A 31 -0.30 -25.07 -13.96
C ASN A 31 -0.62 -23.77 -14.69
N PHE A 32 0.36 -22.89 -14.73
CA PHE A 32 0.27 -21.60 -15.41
C PHE A 32 1.40 -21.47 -16.42
N SER A 33 1.10 -20.86 -17.56
CA SER A 33 2.09 -20.48 -18.57
C SER A 33 1.90 -19.03 -18.92
N PHE A 34 2.94 -18.23 -18.69
CA PHE A 34 2.90 -16.79 -18.83
C PHE A 34 3.87 -16.31 -19.90
N PHE A 35 3.39 -15.43 -20.76
CA PHE A 35 4.21 -14.67 -21.67
C PHE A 35 4.21 -13.20 -21.23
N ASN A 36 5.39 -12.69 -20.85
CA ASN A 36 5.58 -11.35 -20.25
C ASN A 36 6.45 -10.51 -21.20
N PRO A 37 5.89 -9.89 -22.24
CA PRO A 37 6.61 -8.96 -23.07
C PRO A 37 6.83 -7.63 -22.33
N LYS A 38 8.01 -7.04 -22.55
CA LYS A 38 8.31 -5.66 -22.15
C LYS A 38 8.97 -4.94 -23.31
N PHE A 39 8.51 -3.75 -23.60
CA PHE A 39 9.04 -2.83 -24.58
C PHE A 39 9.27 -1.46 -23.93
N GLY A 40 10.36 -0.79 -24.30
CA GLY A 40 10.65 0.55 -23.79
C GLY A 40 11.50 1.35 -24.77
N VAL A 41 11.27 2.65 -24.77
CA VAL A 41 11.99 3.65 -25.52
C VAL A 41 12.58 4.68 -24.58
N ASN A 42 13.82 5.08 -24.85
CA ASN A 42 14.50 6.10 -24.11
C ASN A 42 15.12 7.08 -25.14
N TYR A 43 14.68 8.32 -25.10
CA TYR A 43 15.10 9.36 -26.03
C TYR A 43 15.78 10.51 -25.29
N GLN A 44 17.09 10.61 -25.50
CA GLN A 44 17.92 11.68 -24.96
C GLN A 44 18.00 12.82 -25.99
N ILE A 45 17.30 13.92 -25.73
CA ILE A 45 17.36 15.11 -26.63
C ILE A 45 18.74 15.75 -26.55
N ASN A 46 19.25 15.92 -25.34
CA ASN A 46 20.56 16.46 -25.02
C ASN A 46 20.97 16.00 -23.59
N PRO A 47 22.14 16.33 -23.07
CA PRO A 47 22.57 15.91 -21.74
C PRO A 47 21.59 16.26 -20.59
N ASN A 48 20.75 17.27 -20.79
CA ASN A 48 19.85 17.79 -19.77
C ASN A 48 18.42 17.25 -19.88
N HIS A 49 17.97 16.81 -21.06
CA HIS A 49 16.59 16.48 -21.34
C HIS A 49 16.43 15.06 -21.85
N ARG A 50 15.65 14.25 -21.12
CA ARG A 50 15.39 12.86 -21.44
C ARG A 50 13.89 12.57 -21.37
N PHE A 51 13.36 11.91 -22.41
CA PHE A 51 12.05 11.27 -22.40
C PHE A 51 12.19 9.76 -22.36
N TYR A 52 11.26 9.10 -21.72
CA TYR A 52 11.17 7.64 -21.75
C TYR A 52 9.71 7.20 -21.79
N GLY A 53 9.49 6.00 -22.31
CA GLY A 53 8.23 5.34 -22.25
C GLY A 53 8.42 3.85 -22.22
N SER A 54 7.58 3.12 -21.49
CA SER A 54 7.61 1.66 -21.46
C SER A 54 6.20 1.08 -21.41
N TYR A 55 6.05 -0.10 -21.98
CA TYR A 55 4.86 -0.91 -21.86
C TYR A 55 5.26 -2.34 -21.52
N ALA A 56 4.62 -2.91 -20.49
CA ALA A 56 4.89 -4.26 -20.04
C ALA A 56 3.60 -5.03 -19.80
N ILE A 57 3.63 -6.34 -20.06
CA ILE A 57 2.63 -7.29 -19.57
C ILE A 57 3.30 -8.19 -18.55
N SER A 58 2.69 -8.32 -17.39
CA SER A 58 3.18 -9.17 -16.31
C SER A 58 2.04 -10.03 -15.78
N HIS A 59 2.40 -11.22 -15.29
CA HIS A 59 1.45 -12.13 -14.66
C HIS A 59 1.99 -12.57 -13.30
N ARG A 60 1.05 -12.83 -12.37
CA ARG A 60 1.34 -13.39 -11.05
C ARG A 60 0.37 -14.55 -10.79
N GLU A 61 0.92 -15.70 -10.46
CA GLU A 61 0.16 -16.85 -10.00
C GLU A 61 -0.38 -16.63 -8.59
N PRO A 62 -1.49 -17.31 -8.19
CA PRO A 62 -1.97 -17.31 -6.83
C PRO A 62 -0.93 -17.88 -5.87
N GLY A 63 -0.77 -17.28 -4.71
CA GLY A 63 -0.04 -17.85 -3.59
C GLY A 63 -0.86 -18.92 -2.85
N ARG A 64 -0.23 -19.66 -1.94
CA ARG A 64 -0.88 -20.67 -1.10
C ARG A 64 -2.10 -20.09 -0.37
N ASP A 65 -1.94 -18.95 0.26
CA ASP A 65 -2.99 -18.30 1.06
C ASP A 65 -4.22 -17.95 0.23
N ASN A 66 -4.04 -17.58 -1.06
CA ASN A 66 -5.17 -17.32 -1.95
C ASN A 66 -6.01 -18.59 -2.17
N TYR A 67 -5.37 -19.75 -2.33
CA TYR A 67 -6.09 -21.03 -2.42
C TYR A 67 -6.80 -21.36 -1.13
N GLU A 68 -6.12 -21.25 0.01
CA GLU A 68 -6.68 -21.57 1.32
C GLU A 68 -7.87 -20.67 1.64
N ASN A 69 -7.73 -19.37 1.47
CA ASN A 69 -8.80 -18.41 1.74
C ASN A 69 -10.02 -18.60 0.84
N ASN A 70 -9.82 -18.91 -0.46
CA ASN A 70 -10.94 -19.20 -1.36
C ASN A 70 -11.64 -20.51 -0.98
N LEU A 71 -10.90 -21.57 -0.62
CA LEU A 71 -11.48 -22.83 -0.19
C LEU A 71 -12.27 -22.68 1.12
N LYS A 72 -11.72 -21.96 2.11
CA LYS A 72 -12.42 -21.66 3.38
C LYS A 72 -13.72 -20.90 3.15
N ALA A 73 -13.70 -19.92 2.22
CA ALA A 73 -14.87 -19.14 1.85
C ALA A 73 -15.80 -19.85 0.86
N GLN A 74 -15.55 -21.12 0.49
CA GLN A 74 -16.30 -21.89 -0.52
C GLN A 74 -16.43 -21.18 -1.88
N LEU A 75 -15.39 -20.44 -2.24
CA LEU A 75 -15.29 -19.75 -3.54
C LEU A 75 -14.61 -20.62 -4.60
N SER A 76 -14.70 -20.20 -5.86
CA SER A 76 -13.92 -20.78 -6.95
C SER A 76 -12.41 -20.65 -6.69
N LEU A 77 -11.61 -21.54 -7.30
CA LEU A 77 -10.16 -21.47 -7.21
C LEU A 77 -9.66 -20.11 -7.75
N PRO A 78 -8.61 -19.56 -7.12
CA PRO A 78 -8.07 -18.28 -7.54
C PRO A 78 -7.44 -18.38 -8.93
N THR A 79 -7.55 -17.30 -9.71
CA THR A 79 -6.98 -17.15 -11.04
C THR A 79 -5.69 -16.36 -11.00
N ALA A 80 -4.86 -16.46 -12.04
CA ALA A 80 -3.65 -15.67 -12.16
C ALA A 80 -3.98 -14.20 -12.49
N GLU A 81 -3.33 -13.28 -11.78
CA GLU A 81 -3.39 -11.85 -12.06
C GLU A 81 -2.61 -11.51 -13.33
N ARG A 82 -3.15 -10.61 -14.15
CA ARG A 82 -2.48 -9.99 -15.28
C ARG A 82 -2.44 -8.48 -15.12
N LEU A 83 -1.27 -7.92 -15.32
CA LEU A 83 -1.02 -6.48 -15.36
C LEU A 83 -0.61 -6.05 -16.78
N ASN A 84 -1.25 -5.00 -17.30
CA ASN A 84 -0.75 -4.20 -18.41
C ASN A 84 -0.29 -2.85 -17.82
N ASP A 85 0.98 -2.54 -17.97
CA ASP A 85 1.64 -1.41 -17.36
C ASP A 85 2.20 -0.47 -18.43
N LEU A 86 1.70 0.75 -18.47
CA LEU A 86 2.16 1.83 -19.33
C LEU A 86 2.79 2.92 -18.48
N GLU A 87 4.03 3.27 -18.78
CA GLU A 87 4.71 4.41 -18.15
C GLU A 87 5.25 5.36 -19.21
N VAL A 88 5.12 6.65 -18.99
CA VAL A 88 5.69 7.72 -19.81
C VAL A 88 6.24 8.81 -18.91
N GLY A 89 7.49 9.18 -19.13
CA GLY A 89 8.12 10.18 -18.26
C GLY A 89 9.09 11.10 -18.98
N TYR A 90 9.39 12.16 -18.26
CA TYR A 90 10.38 13.17 -18.64
C TYR A 90 11.29 13.47 -17.47
N GLN A 91 12.58 13.62 -17.75
CA GLN A 91 13.60 14.00 -16.78
C GLN A 91 14.39 15.22 -17.26
N LEU A 92 14.53 16.18 -16.37
CA LEU A 92 15.38 17.36 -16.50
C LEU A 92 16.57 17.22 -15.56
N ARG A 93 17.79 17.40 -16.07
CA ARG A 93 19.04 17.38 -15.30
C ARG A 93 19.84 18.64 -15.55
N LEU A 94 19.89 19.51 -14.56
CA LEU A 94 20.73 20.71 -14.55
C LEU A 94 21.81 20.56 -13.49
N LYS A 95 22.78 21.46 -13.47
CA LYS A 95 23.92 21.41 -12.52
C LYS A 95 23.50 21.30 -11.06
N ASN A 96 22.48 22.09 -10.66
CA ASN A 96 22.04 22.19 -9.28
C ASN A 96 20.55 21.84 -9.11
N PHE A 97 19.88 21.38 -10.16
CA PHE A 97 18.46 21.06 -10.14
C PHE A 97 18.15 19.88 -11.05
N ASN A 98 17.54 18.84 -10.48
CA ASN A 98 16.98 17.71 -11.22
C ASN A 98 15.49 17.65 -10.96
N ALA A 99 14.72 17.33 -11.98
CA ALA A 99 13.28 17.11 -11.86
C ALA A 99 12.83 15.99 -12.78
N GLY A 100 11.79 15.29 -12.37
CA GLY A 100 11.15 14.25 -13.16
C GLY A 100 9.64 14.33 -13.02
N VAL A 101 8.97 13.95 -14.09
CA VAL A 101 7.54 13.65 -14.10
C VAL A 101 7.35 12.30 -14.76
N ASN A 102 6.57 11.44 -14.11
CA ASN A 102 6.19 10.14 -14.62
C ASN A 102 4.66 10.03 -14.59
N PHE A 103 4.06 9.68 -15.71
CA PHE A 103 2.69 9.23 -15.80
C PHE A 103 2.70 7.72 -15.89
N TYR A 104 1.85 7.06 -15.11
CA TYR A 104 1.65 5.62 -15.16
C TYR A 104 0.18 5.24 -15.29
N HIS A 105 -0.09 4.13 -15.98
CA HIS A 105 -1.39 3.50 -16.07
C HIS A 105 -1.25 1.99 -16.02
N MET A 106 -1.59 1.44 -14.87
CA MET A 106 -1.57 0.02 -14.54
C MET A 106 -2.99 -0.53 -14.64
N ASN A 107 -3.29 -1.34 -15.65
CA ASN A 107 -4.59 -1.97 -15.84
C ASN A 107 -4.49 -3.47 -15.51
N TYR A 108 -5.28 -3.91 -14.55
CA TYR A 108 -5.25 -5.27 -14.03
C TYR A 108 -6.49 -6.05 -14.49
N LYS A 109 -6.25 -7.32 -14.74
CA LYS A 109 -7.28 -8.36 -14.82
C LYS A 109 -7.02 -9.38 -13.71
N ASP A 110 -8.09 -9.74 -12.99
CA ASP A 110 -8.04 -10.71 -11.89
C ASP A 110 -7.01 -10.34 -10.81
N GLN A 111 -6.89 -9.03 -10.47
CA GLN A 111 -5.95 -8.55 -9.45
C GLN A 111 -6.26 -9.15 -8.08
N PHE A 112 -5.22 -9.59 -7.37
CA PHE A 112 -5.33 -9.89 -5.94
C PHE A 112 -5.38 -8.59 -5.15
N VAL A 113 -6.55 -8.26 -4.64
CA VAL A 113 -6.82 -7.03 -3.89
C VAL A 113 -7.17 -7.38 -2.44
N LEU A 114 -6.67 -6.59 -1.49
CA LEU A 114 -7.05 -6.67 -0.08
C LEU A 114 -8.55 -6.46 0.06
N THR A 115 -9.25 -7.39 0.72
CA THR A 115 -10.70 -7.27 0.95
C THR A 115 -11.04 -6.27 2.06
N GLY A 116 -10.09 -5.98 2.93
CA GLY A 116 -10.27 -5.26 4.20
C GLY A 116 -10.52 -6.20 5.38
N GLU A 117 -10.77 -7.48 5.10
CA GLU A 117 -10.93 -8.53 6.11
C GLU A 117 -9.58 -9.10 6.53
N VAL A 118 -9.54 -9.69 7.70
CA VAL A 118 -8.40 -10.45 8.22
C VAL A 118 -8.85 -11.89 8.55
N ASP A 119 -7.93 -12.81 8.48
CA ASP A 119 -8.16 -14.19 8.91
C ASP A 119 -8.08 -14.34 10.44
N ASN A 120 -8.24 -15.58 10.92
CA ASN A 120 -8.19 -15.89 12.37
C ASN A 120 -6.81 -15.63 13.02
N LEU A 121 -5.76 -15.44 12.22
CA LEU A 121 -4.40 -15.10 12.65
C LEU A 121 -4.11 -13.60 12.57
N GLY A 122 -5.07 -12.81 12.06
CA GLY A 122 -4.91 -11.37 11.83
C GLY A 122 -4.22 -11.03 10.50
N GLU A 123 -4.03 -12.00 9.60
CA GLU A 123 -3.44 -11.77 8.29
C GLU A 123 -4.49 -11.24 7.29
N ALA A 124 -4.07 -10.29 6.48
CA ALA A 124 -4.97 -9.63 5.53
C ALA A 124 -5.39 -10.57 4.39
N ILE A 125 -6.69 -10.69 4.17
CA ILE A 125 -7.26 -11.53 3.11
C ILE A 125 -7.21 -10.80 1.76
N THR A 126 -6.71 -11.48 0.74
CA THR A 126 -6.76 -11.03 -0.66
C THR A 126 -7.62 -11.95 -1.51
N ARG A 127 -8.36 -11.36 -2.46
CA ARG A 127 -9.16 -12.10 -3.46
C ARG A 127 -8.96 -11.52 -4.85
N ASN A 128 -9.27 -12.30 -5.90
CA ASN A 128 -9.26 -11.80 -7.27
C ASN A 128 -10.44 -10.84 -7.50
N PHE A 129 -10.15 -9.70 -8.12
CA PHE A 129 -11.14 -8.79 -8.68
C PHE A 129 -10.94 -8.71 -10.19
N GLU A 130 -12.03 -8.91 -10.94
CA GLU A 130 -11.98 -9.06 -12.41
C GLU A 130 -11.31 -7.88 -13.12
N LYS A 131 -11.62 -6.65 -12.65
CA LYS A 131 -11.08 -5.41 -13.24
C LYS A 131 -10.71 -4.42 -12.16
N SER A 132 -9.49 -3.92 -12.26
CA SER A 132 -9.02 -2.79 -11.45
C SER A 132 -7.95 -2.02 -12.21
N TYR A 133 -7.71 -0.79 -11.78
CA TYR A 133 -6.61 -0.01 -12.34
C TYR A 133 -6.02 0.94 -11.31
N ARG A 134 -4.79 1.31 -11.55
CA ARG A 134 -4.07 2.38 -10.87
C ARG A 134 -3.49 3.30 -11.92
N MET A 135 -3.77 4.59 -11.83
CA MET A 135 -3.17 5.59 -12.71
C MET A 135 -2.79 6.82 -11.91
N GLY A 136 -1.75 7.50 -12.34
CA GLY A 136 -1.33 8.68 -11.62
C GLY A 136 -0.17 9.40 -12.27
N VAL A 137 0.22 10.48 -11.59
CA VAL A 137 1.39 11.28 -11.92
C VAL A 137 2.30 11.30 -10.70
N GLU A 138 3.56 11.00 -10.93
CA GLU A 138 4.63 11.10 -9.96
C GLU A 138 5.54 12.26 -10.34
N LEU A 139 5.82 13.11 -9.38
CA LEU A 139 6.74 14.24 -9.50
C LEU A 139 7.91 14.00 -8.57
N GLU A 140 9.11 14.26 -9.04
CA GLU A 140 10.33 14.22 -8.24
C GLU A 140 11.18 15.43 -8.51
N MET A 141 11.86 15.93 -7.49
CA MET A 141 12.84 16.98 -7.65
C MET A 141 13.98 16.84 -6.63
N ASN A 142 15.16 17.30 -7.07
CA ASN A 142 16.30 17.51 -6.20
C ASN A 142 16.92 18.86 -6.54
N TYR A 143 17.08 19.73 -5.55
CA TYR A 143 17.63 21.06 -5.69
C TYR A 143 18.78 21.27 -4.71
N LYS A 144 19.98 21.47 -5.24
CA LYS A 144 21.21 21.68 -4.47
C LYS A 144 21.89 23.00 -4.85
N PRO A 145 21.35 24.16 -4.42
CA PRO A 145 21.87 25.46 -4.81
C PRO A 145 23.27 25.73 -4.22
N THR A 146 23.62 25.11 -3.11
CA THR A 146 24.90 25.30 -2.41
C THR A 146 25.48 23.95 -1.97
N THR A 147 26.71 23.94 -1.49
CA THR A 147 27.36 22.74 -0.95
C THR A 147 26.81 22.29 0.39
N TRP A 148 26.15 23.20 1.11
CA TRP A 148 25.64 22.97 2.47
C TRP A 148 24.12 22.73 2.53
N PHE A 149 23.37 22.99 1.45
CA PHE A 149 21.93 22.82 1.42
C PHE A 149 21.47 21.99 0.22
N GLU A 150 20.56 21.04 0.48
CA GLU A 150 19.90 20.22 -0.53
C GLU A 150 18.44 20.04 -0.14
N TRP A 151 17.54 20.20 -1.11
CA TRP A 151 16.12 19.91 -0.99
C TRP A 151 15.71 18.84 -1.98
N SER A 152 15.24 17.70 -1.48
CA SER A 152 14.62 16.64 -2.28
C SER A 152 13.14 16.58 -1.97
N ALA A 153 12.31 16.46 -3.00
CA ALA A 153 10.87 16.32 -2.85
C ALA A 153 10.31 15.32 -3.85
N ASN A 154 9.28 14.61 -3.45
CA ASN A 154 8.43 13.86 -4.37
C ASN A 154 6.96 14.02 -4.02
N ALA A 155 6.11 13.88 -5.04
CA ALA A 155 4.67 13.92 -4.92
C ALA A 155 4.05 12.88 -5.83
N THR A 156 3.02 12.19 -5.35
CA THR A 156 2.22 11.26 -6.15
C THR A 156 0.76 11.66 -6.05
N PHE A 157 0.13 11.80 -7.20
CA PHE A 157 -1.32 11.96 -7.33
C PHE A 157 -1.85 10.77 -8.10
N SER A 158 -2.80 10.03 -7.52
CA SER A 158 -3.27 8.80 -8.11
C SER A 158 -4.78 8.61 -8.04
N LYS A 159 -5.31 7.86 -9.00
CA LYS A 159 -6.66 7.31 -8.99
C LYS A 159 -6.53 5.79 -9.03
N ASN A 160 -7.01 5.12 -7.98
CA ASN A 160 -6.93 3.68 -7.79
C ASN A 160 -8.34 3.14 -7.66
N ARG A 161 -8.78 2.26 -8.58
CA ARG A 161 -10.15 1.80 -8.66
C ARG A 161 -10.25 0.30 -8.89
N VAL A 162 -11.31 -0.28 -8.36
CA VAL A 162 -11.76 -1.64 -8.63
C VAL A 162 -13.20 -1.59 -9.10
N SER A 163 -13.58 -2.47 -10.02
CA SER A 163 -14.92 -2.50 -10.58
C SER A 163 -15.75 -3.63 -9.99
N ASN A 164 -17.06 -3.38 -9.82
CA ASN A 164 -18.07 -4.39 -9.49
C ASN A 164 -17.73 -5.18 -8.21
N VAL A 165 -17.52 -4.46 -7.12
CA VAL A 165 -17.22 -5.07 -5.82
C VAL A 165 -18.43 -5.84 -5.31
N SER A 166 -18.25 -7.13 -5.05
CA SER A 166 -19.29 -7.99 -4.49
C SER A 166 -19.12 -8.10 -2.98
N VAL A 167 -20.21 -7.99 -2.25
CA VAL A 167 -20.30 -8.24 -0.80
C VAL A 167 -21.48 -9.15 -0.52
N THR A 168 -21.40 -9.94 0.56
CA THR A 168 -22.53 -10.76 1.02
C THR A 168 -23.34 -9.97 2.04
N ASP A 169 -24.65 -9.88 1.85
CA ASP A 169 -25.53 -9.21 2.81
C ASP A 169 -25.93 -10.15 3.97
N ASP A 170 -26.62 -9.57 4.94
CA ASP A 170 -27.08 -10.24 6.17
C ASP A 170 -28.09 -11.38 5.94
N LYS A 171 -28.58 -11.54 4.72
CA LYS A 171 -29.45 -12.64 4.29
C LYS A 171 -28.71 -13.69 3.49
N GLY A 172 -27.38 -13.55 3.35
CA GLY A 172 -26.53 -14.43 2.56
C GLY A 172 -26.59 -14.17 1.05
N ALA A 173 -27.26 -13.09 0.60
CA ALA A 173 -27.36 -12.76 -0.82
C ALA A 173 -26.15 -11.89 -1.25
N THR A 174 -25.59 -12.22 -2.42
CA THR A 174 -24.51 -11.42 -3.02
C THR A 174 -25.10 -10.10 -3.54
N GLN A 175 -24.53 -9.00 -3.07
CA GLN A 175 -24.81 -7.65 -3.54
C GLN A 175 -23.60 -7.13 -4.33
N VAL A 176 -23.85 -6.59 -5.50
CA VAL A 176 -22.80 -5.98 -6.35
C VAL A 176 -22.89 -4.47 -6.26
N ILE A 177 -21.80 -3.82 -5.94
CA ILE A 177 -21.63 -2.38 -6.05
C ILE A 177 -21.19 -2.12 -7.49
N GLU A 178 -22.13 -1.76 -8.33
CA GLU A 178 -21.88 -1.54 -9.75
C GLU A 178 -20.97 -0.33 -9.99
N GLY A 179 -20.14 -0.43 -11.03
CA GLY A 179 -19.22 0.63 -11.42
C GLY A 179 -17.89 0.61 -10.66
N GLU A 180 -17.28 1.78 -10.52
CA GLU A 180 -15.96 1.94 -9.93
C GLU A 180 -16.01 2.30 -8.44
N SER A 181 -15.28 1.55 -7.63
CA SER A 181 -15.05 1.83 -6.21
C SER A 181 -13.58 2.09 -5.94
N PRO A 182 -13.22 2.85 -4.88
CA PRO A 182 -11.83 3.04 -4.51
C PRO A 182 -11.18 1.73 -4.05
N LEU A 183 -9.92 1.53 -4.43
CA LEU A 183 -9.10 0.45 -3.87
C LEU A 183 -8.75 0.78 -2.41
N SER A 184 -8.87 -0.22 -1.54
CA SER A 184 -8.44 -0.10 -0.14
C SER A 184 -6.94 0.19 -0.05
N PHE A 185 -6.52 0.85 1.03
CA PHE A 185 -5.13 1.22 1.34
C PHE A 185 -4.39 1.92 0.18
N SER A 186 -5.12 2.72 -0.59
CA SER A 186 -4.59 3.39 -1.79
C SER A 186 -4.90 4.88 -1.75
N PRO A 187 -4.07 5.69 -1.07
CA PRO A 187 -4.28 7.13 -0.97
C PRO A 187 -4.18 7.80 -2.34
N SER A 188 -4.97 8.85 -2.55
CA SER A 188 -4.97 9.61 -3.81
C SER A 188 -3.86 10.65 -3.90
N ALA A 189 -3.24 11.01 -2.77
CA ALA A 189 -2.14 11.97 -2.71
C ALA A 189 -1.12 11.59 -1.64
N MET A 190 0.15 11.66 -2.00
CA MET A 190 1.29 11.49 -1.09
C MET A 190 2.36 12.53 -1.41
N PHE A 191 3.01 13.08 -0.38
CA PHE A 191 4.09 14.06 -0.51
C PHE A 191 5.21 13.72 0.46
N ASN A 192 6.46 13.86 -0.01
CA ASN A 192 7.63 13.83 0.85
C ASN A 192 8.52 15.02 0.54
N ASN A 193 9.06 15.64 1.59
CA ASN A 193 10.09 16.66 1.50
C ASN A 193 11.25 16.28 2.42
N ILE A 194 12.46 16.42 1.93
CA ILE A 194 13.70 16.18 2.67
C ILE A 194 14.58 17.40 2.50
N PHE A 195 14.81 18.12 3.59
CA PHE A 195 15.74 19.24 3.65
C PHE A 195 17.00 18.77 4.34
N THR A 196 18.13 18.82 3.65
CA THR A 196 19.43 18.38 4.15
C THR A 196 20.36 19.59 4.28
N PHE A 197 20.92 19.75 5.45
CA PHE A 197 21.94 20.75 5.77
C PHE A 197 23.23 20.07 6.17
N ASN A 198 24.33 20.42 5.53
CA ASN A 198 25.66 19.88 5.83
C ASN A 198 26.63 21.03 6.06
N TYR A 199 27.24 21.08 7.24
CA TYR A 199 28.23 22.13 7.55
C TYR A 199 29.29 21.63 8.53
N LYS A 200 30.54 21.61 8.12
CA LYS A 200 31.72 21.29 8.96
C LYS A 200 31.54 20.03 9.86
N GLY A 201 31.13 18.91 9.23
CA GLY A 201 30.89 17.65 9.94
C GLY A 201 29.49 17.52 10.58
N PHE A 202 28.76 18.61 10.72
CA PHE A 202 27.36 18.59 11.15
C PHE A 202 26.44 18.32 9.95
N LYS A 203 25.48 17.40 10.14
CA LYS A 203 24.40 17.13 9.19
C LYS A 203 23.06 17.19 9.93
N ALA A 204 22.10 17.90 9.36
CA ALA A 204 20.71 17.88 9.79
C ALA A 204 19.82 17.51 8.60
N MET A 205 18.87 16.60 8.82
CA MET A 205 17.86 16.23 7.83
C MET A 205 16.48 16.41 8.46
N LEU A 206 15.67 17.27 7.85
CA LEU A 206 14.26 17.42 8.20
C LEU A 206 13.44 16.69 7.14
N ILE A 207 12.70 15.70 7.56
CA ILE A 207 11.89 14.83 6.68
C ILE A 207 10.43 15.06 6.99
N ASN A 208 9.65 15.48 6.01
CA ASN A 208 8.22 15.70 6.15
C ASN A 208 7.45 14.82 5.18
N ARG A 209 6.48 14.07 5.69
CA ARG A 209 5.65 13.13 4.90
C ARG A 209 4.18 13.41 5.11
N TYR A 210 3.45 13.51 4.02
CA TYR A 210 2.00 13.56 4.00
C TYR A 210 1.45 12.34 3.26
N VAL A 211 0.43 11.72 3.85
CA VAL A 211 -0.35 10.64 3.24
C VAL A 211 -1.82 11.01 3.31
N GLY A 212 -2.49 10.95 2.17
CA GLY A 212 -3.93 11.20 2.06
C GLY A 212 -4.78 10.13 2.75
N GLU A 213 -6.06 10.39 2.89
CA GLU A 213 -7.00 9.43 3.45
C GLU A 213 -7.09 8.13 2.64
N GLN A 214 -7.39 7.01 3.32
CA GLN A 214 -7.47 5.69 2.71
C GLN A 214 -8.71 4.95 3.18
N TYR A 215 -9.34 4.22 2.28
CA TYR A 215 -10.43 3.31 2.59
C TYR A 215 -9.87 2.01 3.18
N LEU A 216 -10.53 1.46 4.19
CA LEU A 216 -10.19 0.13 4.73
C LEU A 216 -10.81 -1.00 3.90
N THR A 217 -11.88 -0.71 3.14
CA THR A 217 -12.55 -1.67 2.25
C THR A 217 -12.65 -1.14 0.82
N ASN A 218 -12.91 -2.03 -0.13
CA ASN A 218 -13.09 -1.67 -1.54
C ASN A 218 -14.51 -1.20 -1.89
N THR A 219 -15.40 -1.07 -0.92
CA THR A 219 -16.82 -0.74 -1.17
C THR A 219 -17.07 0.74 -1.43
N GLY A 220 -16.10 1.60 -1.10
CA GLY A 220 -16.27 3.05 -1.13
C GLY A 220 -17.18 3.61 -0.02
N ILE A 221 -17.65 2.75 0.88
CA ILE A 221 -18.44 3.17 2.04
C ILE A 221 -17.46 3.67 3.12
N ARG A 222 -17.66 4.92 3.57
CA ARG A 222 -16.73 5.59 4.51
C ARG A 222 -17.00 5.25 5.97
N ASN A 223 -18.26 4.98 6.31
CA ASN A 223 -18.69 4.76 7.67
C ASN A 223 -19.66 3.59 7.74
N MET A 224 -19.64 2.88 8.86
CA MET A 224 -20.64 1.90 9.22
C MET A 224 -21.57 2.45 10.31
N VAL A 225 -22.79 1.97 10.33
CA VAL A 225 -23.74 2.26 11.41
C VAL A 225 -23.44 1.31 12.57
N SER A 226 -23.09 1.87 13.71
CA SER A 226 -22.89 1.19 14.99
C SER A 226 -23.94 1.67 15.98
N LYS A 227 -23.89 1.17 17.20
CA LYS A 227 -24.70 1.65 18.31
C LYS A 227 -23.80 2.11 19.45
N ASP A 228 -24.20 3.20 20.12
CA ASP A 228 -23.52 3.62 21.35
C ASP A 228 -24.01 2.79 22.56
N LYS A 229 -23.48 3.08 23.76
CA LYS A 229 -23.85 2.41 25.01
C LYS A 229 -25.36 2.55 25.37
N ASP A 230 -26.00 3.54 24.84
CA ASP A 230 -27.43 3.83 25.07
C ASP A 230 -28.29 3.28 23.90
N ASN A 231 -27.73 2.45 23.04
CA ASN A 231 -28.34 1.82 21.85
C ASN A 231 -28.76 2.82 20.75
N ASN A 232 -28.25 4.07 20.77
CA ASN A 232 -28.50 5.02 19.70
C ASN A 232 -27.58 4.75 18.50
N PRO A 233 -28.07 4.96 17.26
CA PRO A 233 -27.21 4.78 16.07
C PRO A 233 -26.11 5.84 16.02
N VAL A 234 -24.87 5.39 15.83
CA VAL A 234 -23.69 6.22 15.64
C VAL A 234 -22.94 5.80 14.38
N LEU A 235 -22.17 6.71 13.79
CA LEU A 235 -21.35 6.42 12.63
C LEU A 235 -19.91 6.14 13.08
N SER A 236 -19.44 4.94 12.80
CA SER A 236 -18.04 4.53 12.99
C SER A 236 -17.29 4.58 11.66
N THR A 237 -16.10 5.16 11.65
CA THR A 237 -15.33 5.30 10.41
C THR A 237 -14.71 3.98 9.96
N MET A 238 -14.67 3.78 8.63
CA MET A 238 -13.90 2.73 7.95
C MET A 238 -12.81 3.35 7.09
N MET A 239 -12.21 4.45 7.56
CA MET A 239 -11.18 5.21 6.87
C MET A 239 -9.97 5.41 7.76
N LEU A 240 -8.78 5.29 7.19
CA LEU A 240 -7.59 5.92 7.74
C LEU A 240 -7.62 7.39 7.34
N LYS A 241 -7.51 8.28 8.32
CA LYS A 241 -7.46 9.73 8.10
C LYS A 241 -6.12 10.11 7.46
N SER A 242 -6.11 11.20 6.70
CA SER A 242 -4.86 11.79 6.22
C SER A 242 -4.00 12.25 7.40
N TYR A 243 -2.70 12.16 7.23
CA TYR A 243 -1.75 12.61 8.24
C TYR A 243 -0.51 13.27 7.62
N CYS A 244 0.14 14.09 8.43
CA CYS A 244 1.44 14.67 8.13
C CYS A 244 2.36 14.39 9.32
N VAL A 245 3.53 13.81 9.05
CA VAL A 245 4.54 13.51 10.09
C VAL A 245 5.87 14.09 9.68
N THR A 246 6.58 14.61 10.68
CA THR A 246 7.91 15.23 10.51
C THR A 246 8.90 14.51 11.38
N ASP A 247 10.02 14.08 10.78
CA ASP A 247 11.17 13.52 11.48
C ASP A 247 12.36 14.46 11.35
N LEU A 248 13.24 14.47 12.33
CA LEU A 248 14.49 15.23 12.32
C LEU A 248 15.64 14.31 12.68
N ASP A 249 16.61 14.22 11.77
CA ASP A 249 17.87 13.52 12.01
C ASP A 249 19.01 14.51 12.14
N LEU A 250 19.77 14.40 13.21
CA LEU A 250 20.95 15.24 13.49
C LEU A 250 22.15 14.33 13.67
N SER A 251 23.25 14.65 13.00
CA SER A 251 24.50 13.94 13.21
C SER A 251 25.72 14.85 13.13
N TYR A 252 26.74 14.48 13.86
CA TYR A 252 28.03 15.17 13.85
C TYR A 252 29.17 14.19 13.71
N ASN A 253 29.95 14.37 12.65
CA ASN A 253 31.17 13.60 12.41
C ASN A 253 32.39 14.39 12.90
N PHE A 254 33.24 13.75 13.69
CA PHE A 254 34.46 14.35 14.25
C PHE A 254 35.62 13.39 14.22
N SER A 255 36.83 13.92 14.00
CA SER A 255 38.06 13.15 14.01
C SER A 255 38.47 12.82 15.43
N LEU A 256 38.64 11.56 15.78
CA LEU A 256 39.03 11.13 17.12
C LEU A 256 40.52 10.82 17.25
N LYS A 257 41.19 10.33 16.24
CA LYS A 257 42.65 10.03 16.13
C LYS A 257 43.26 9.41 17.41
N ARG A 258 42.50 8.65 18.19
CA ARG A 258 42.92 7.98 19.41
C ARG A 258 42.44 6.54 19.41
N LEU A 259 43.16 5.62 20.02
CA LEU A 259 42.76 4.20 20.18
C LEU A 259 42.51 3.47 18.85
N GLY A 260 43.21 3.87 17.75
CA GLY A 260 42.99 3.29 16.43
C GLY A 260 41.75 3.77 15.69
N VAL A 261 40.92 4.63 16.30
CA VAL A 261 39.73 5.21 15.67
C VAL A 261 40.13 6.40 14.80
N LYS A 262 39.76 6.41 13.54
CA LYS A 262 40.02 7.52 12.59
C LYS A 262 39.02 8.66 12.79
N ASP A 263 37.76 8.32 12.80
CA ASP A 263 36.64 9.27 13.01
C ASP A 263 35.48 8.61 13.76
N ALA A 264 34.64 9.43 14.34
CA ALA A 264 33.43 9.01 15.01
C ALA A 264 32.25 9.88 14.55
N THR A 265 31.09 9.29 14.45
CA THR A 265 29.84 9.98 14.16
C THR A 265 28.86 9.73 15.31
N PHE A 266 28.43 10.79 15.98
CA PHE A 266 27.32 10.75 16.91
C PHE A 266 26.07 11.27 16.21
N GLY A 267 24.96 10.54 16.32
CA GLY A 267 23.68 10.93 15.71
C GLY A 267 22.50 10.72 16.65
N VAL A 268 21.48 11.53 16.44
CA VAL A 268 20.18 11.43 17.10
C VAL A 268 19.07 11.62 16.06
N SER A 269 18.19 10.63 15.96
CA SER A 269 17.00 10.67 15.13
C SER A 269 15.77 10.88 15.99
N PHE A 270 15.03 11.95 15.73
CA PHE A 270 13.75 12.26 16.36
C PHE A 270 12.64 11.89 15.39
N TYR A 271 11.80 10.95 15.79
CA TYR A 271 10.68 10.47 15.00
C TYR A 271 9.40 11.15 15.48
N ASN A 272 8.54 11.50 14.53
CA ASN A 272 7.27 12.17 14.79
C ASN A 272 7.46 13.41 15.71
N LEU A 273 8.29 14.34 15.28
CA LEU A 273 8.79 15.49 16.05
C LEU A 273 7.67 16.30 16.74
N PHE A 274 6.51 16.40 16.11
CA PHE A 274 5.35 17.15 16.61
C PHE A 274 4.31 16.26 17.30
N SER A 275 4.63 14.97 17.53
CA SER A 275 3.73 14.00 18.17
C SER A 275 2.34 13.92 17.51
N ALA A 276 2.32 13.96 16.18
CA ALA A 276 1.08 13.81 15.41
C ALA A 276 0.42 12.46 15.74
N LYS A 277 -0.87 12.49 16.04
CA LYS A 277 -1.65 11.27 16.33
C LYS A 277 -2.32 10.79 15.04
N TYR A 278 -1.94 9.62 14.58
CA TYR A 278 -2.48 9.02 13.37
C TYR A 278 -2.41 7.50 13.41
N ASP A 279 -3.30 6.86 12.66
CA ASP A 279 -3.27 5.43 12.42
C ASP A 279 -2.63 5.18 11.05
N ASN A 280 -1.66 4.27 10.99
CA ASN A 280 -0.97 3.93 9.75
C ASN A 280 -1.51 2.64 9.12
N ASN A 281 -2.32 1.90 9.85
CA ASN A 281 -2.97 0.67 9.39
C ASN A 281 -4.31 0.50 10.11
N GLY A 282 -5.11 -0.46 9.63
CA GLY A 282 -6.39 -0.81 10.21
C GLY A 282 -7.06 -1.91 9.40
N TRP A 283 -8.20 -2.37 9.85
CA TRP A 283 -9.05 -3.33 9.16
C TRP A 283 -10.51 -2.96 9.39
N ALA A 284 -11.39 -3.39 8.49
CA ALA A 284 -12.84 -3.28 8.66
C ALA A 284 -13.54 -4.47 8.00
N GLY A 285 -14.39 -5.14 8.77
CA GLY A 285 -15.22 -6.27 8.35
C GLY A 285 -16.68 -6.04 8.76
N PRO A 286 -17.35 -4.99 8.25
CA PRO A 286 -18.75 -4.75 8.58
C PRO A 286 -19.63 -5.82 7.95
N GLU A 287 -20.80 -6.06 8.52
CA GLU A 287 -21.88 -6.69 7.81
C GLU A 287 -22.56 -5.71 6.86
N TYR A 288 -23.16 -6.21 5.80
CA TYR A 288 -23.88 -5.38 4.83
C TYR A 288 -25.37 -5.68 4.87
N THR A 289 -26.19 -4.64 4.84
CA THR A 289 -27.66 -4.75 4.75
C THR A 289 -28.23 -3.68 3.82
N LYS A 290 -29.42 -3.87 3.31
CA LYS A 290 -30.14 -2.84 2.55
C LYS A 290 -31.06 -2.04 3.45
N VAL A 291 -30.78 -0.75 3.57
CA VAL A 291 -31.64 0.23 4.23
C VAL A 291 -32.16 1.18 3.14
N ASN A 292 -33.48 1.28 2.99
CA ASN A 292 -34.11 2.09 1.94
C ASN A 292 -33.52 1.82 0.53
N ASN A 293 -33.34 0.56 0.20
CA ASN A 293 -32.76 0.07 -1.06
C ASN A 293 -31.29 0.47 -1.30
N LYS A 294 -30.61 1.04 -0.30
CA LYS A 294 -29.19 1.41 -0.34
C LYS A 294 -28.37 0.44 0.50
N LEU A 295 -27.28 -0.08 -0.08
CA LEU A 295 -26.34 -0.91 0.65
C LEU A 295 -25.68 -0.10 1.78
N THR A 296 -25.78 -0.61 2.99
CA THR A 296 -25.30 0.04 4.21
C THR A 296 -24.41 -0.93 4.97
N ALA A 297 -23.25 -0.46 5.39
CA ALA A 297 -22.37 -1.18 6.29
C ALA A 297 -22.85 -1.02 7.73
N VAL A 298 -22.95 -2.10 8.47
CA VAL A 298 -23.43 -2.11 9.86
C VAL A 298 -22.48 -2.92 10.75
N ASN A 299 -22.30 -2.46 11.98
CA ASN A 299 -21.71 -3.25 13.06
C ASN A 299 -22.84 -3.88 13.88
N LYS A 300 -23.04 -5.18 13.75
CA LYS A 300 -24.12 -5.88 14.46
C LYS A 300 -23.75 -6.32 15.87
N GLN A 301 -22.49 -6.29 16.23
CA GLN A 301 -21.99 -6.91 17.47
C GLN A 301 -22.22 -6.04 18.72
N GLY A 302 -22.84 -4.86 18.56
CA GLY A 302 -23.28 -4.03 19.70
C GLY A 302 -22.30 -2.93 20.12
N PRO A 303 -22.63 -2.14 21.17
CA PRO A 303 -21.95 -0.89 21.47
C PRO A 303 -20.51 -1.03 22.01
N TYR A 304 -20.13 -2.23 22.40
CA TYR A 304 -18.80 -2.51 22.98
C TYR A 304 -17.98 -3.45 22.13
N ASP A 305 -18.52 -3.94 21.03
CA ASP A 305 -17.81 -4.86 20.16
C ASP A 305 -17.12 -4.05 19.05
N THR A 306 -15.79 -3.98 19.15
CA THR A 306 -14.91 -3.32 18.21
C THR A 306 -14.56 -4.22 17.02
N ASP A 307 -15.17 -5.42 16.93
CA ASP A 307 -14.75 -6.45 15.98
C ASP A 307 -15.12 -6.14 14.52
N ALA A 308 -15.84 -5.05 14.23
CA ALA A 308 -16.13 -4.62 12.86
C ALA A 308 -15.11 -3.64 12.28
N ALA A 309 -14.21 -3.06 13.07
CA ALA A 309 -13.07 -2.28 12.61
C ALA A 309 -12.02 -2.12 13.72
N GLY A 310 -10.77 -2.20 13.34
CA GLY A 310 -9.63 -1.95 14.21
C GLY A 310 -8.63 -1.00 13.57
N PHE A 311 -7.89 -0.25 14.38
CA PHE A 311 -6.89 0.72 13.95
C PHE A 311 -5.58 0.50 14.67
N ALA A 312 -4.47 0.65 13.96
CA ALA A 312 -3.12 0.55 14.48
C ALA A 312 -2.50 1.96 14.61
N PRO A 313 -2.48 2.54 15.82
CA PRO A 313 -1.89 3.85 16.03
C PRO A 313 -0.38 3.81 15.85
N SER A 314 0.15 4.84 15.21
CA SER A 314 1.59 5.05 15.10
C SER A 314 2.18 5.61 16.40
N ALA A 315 3.47 5.33 16.60
CA ALA A 315 4.19 5.82 17.77
C ALA A 315 4.14 7.37 17.83
N PRO A 316 3.89 7.95 19.01
CA PRO A 316 4.05 9.39 19.21
C PRO A 316 5.53 9.77 19.09
N PHE A 317 5.87 11.01 19.45
CA PHE A 317 7.26 11.43 19.51
C PHE A 317 8.14 10.39 20.22
N ASN A 318 9.22 10.01 19.56
CA ASN A 318 10.26 9.16 20.12
C ASN A 318 11.61 9.49 19.49
N PHE A 319 12.69 8.99 20.07
CA PHE A 319 14.02 9.24 19.52
C PHE A 319 14.95 8.04 19.69
N MET A 320 15.97 8.00 18.86
CA MET A 320 17.07 7.04 18.94
C MET A 320 18.39 7.76 18.77
N ALA A 321 19.37 7.44 19.63
CA ALA A 321 20.74 7.93 19.50
C ALA A 321 21.66 6.78 19.08
N HIS A 322 22.68 7.10 18.28
CA HIS A 322 23.68 6.13 17.85
C HIS A 322 25.09 6.76 17.84
N LEU A 323 26.07 5.92 18.02
CA LEU A 323 27.49 6.24 17.87
C LEU A 323 28.14 5.25 16.92
N SER A 324 28.72 5.75 15.84
CA SER A 324 29.50 4.97 14.89
C SER A 324 30.98 5.31 15.03
N LEU A 325 31.83 4.29 15.09
CA LEU A 325 33.28 4.44 15.17
C LEU A 325 33.91 3.80 13.91
N ASN A 326 34.79 4.54 13.26
CA ASN A 326 35.50 4.10 12.06
C ASN A 326 36.98 3.92 12.39
N PHE A 327 37.49 2.68 12.22
CA PHE A 327 38.86 2.28 12.58
C PHE A 327 39.83 2.30 11.40
#